data_4e38f1885d36d6ee5a19facffda509ef
#
_entry.id   4e38f1885d36d6ee5a19facffda509ef
#
_cell.length_a   1.000
_cell.length_b   1.000
_cell.length_c   1.000
_cell.angle_alpha   90.00
_cell.angle_beta   90.00
_cell.angle_gamma   90.00
#
_symmetry.space_group_name_H-M   'P 1'
#
loop_
_entity.id
_entity.type
_entity.pdbx_description
1 polymer ?
#
loop_
_entity_poly.entity_id
_entity_poly.type
_entity_poly.pdbx_seq_one_letter_code
_entity_poly.pdbx_strand_id
1 'polypeptide(L)'
;ALSVLVWPVLRLPASAPAQTATVSATGAPDAASNKLHGRAELTLLALAYGLAGLGYIISATFLPVIARQSIPGSPWLDLFWPIFGLGVMVGALVASRIRSQLDMRLRLVLCYLIQGSGILVGLLWPTSAGFAWGSLLLGMPMTAITYFAMQEVRRISPLQPASLMGLLTAVYGLGQIVGPPLASAFLARSVSVQAGFNAALGAAAVALLLGSLMYGVMVRWYPVQKA
;
A
#
# COMPACT_ATOMS: atom_id res chain seq x y z
N ALA A 1 -18.42 24.69 -9.38
CA ALA A 1 -19.65 25.10 -8.65
C ALA A 1 -19.86 24.25 -7.37
N LEU A 2 -19.52 22.97 -7.34
CA LEU A 2 -19.67 22.09 -6.15
C LEU A 2 -18.71 22.40 -4.99
N SER A 3 -17.53 22.94 -5.27
CA SER A 3 -16.51 23.28 -4.26
C SER A 3 -16.97 24.42 -3.31
N VAL A 4 -17.84 25.31 -3.76
CA VAL A 4 -18.36 26.44 -2.94
C VAL A 4 -19.38 25.95 -1.90
N LEU A 5 -20.14 24.91 -2.23
CA LEU A 5 -21.14 24.31 -1.33
C LEU A 5 -20.52 23.50 -0.19
N VAL A 6 -19.33 22.94 -0.41
CA VAL A 6 -18.63 22.08 0.57
C VAL A 6 -17.72 22.90 1.49
N TRP A 7 -17.35 24.13 1.10
CA TRP A 7 -16.44 25.00 1.85
C TRP A 7 -16.87 25.31 3.30
N PRO A 8 -18.18 25.57 3.61
CA PRO A 8 -18.58 25.81 5.01
C PRO A 8 -18.44 24.59 5.92
N VAL A 9 -18.56 23.38 5.36
CA VAL A 9 -18.45 22.10 6.11
C VAL A 9 -16.99 21.77 6.42
N LEU A 10 -16.04 22.28 5.61
CA LEU A 10 -14.60 22.08 5.77
C LEU A 10 -13.90 23.13 6.66
N ARG A 11 -14.63 24.12 7.19
CA ARG A 11 -14.08 25.03 8.18
C ARG A 11 -13.85 24.27 9.48
N LEU A 12 -12.61 23.85 9.67
CA LEU A 12 -12.14 23.34 10.98
C LEU A 12 -12.33 24.44 12.03
N PRO A 13 -12.84 24.12 13.23
CA PRO A 13 -12.85 25.09 14.33
C PRO A 13 -11.42 25.56 14.58
N ALA A 14 -11.26 26.88 14.78
CA ALA A 14 -9.97 27.48 15.07
C ALA A 14 -9.32 26.76 16.24
N SER A 15 -8.10 26.29 16.03
CA SER A 15 -7.30 25.58 17.06
C SER A 15 -7.23 26.45 18.32
N ALA A 16 -7.63 25.88 19.45
CA ALA A 16 -7.40 26.49 20.75
C ALA A 16 -5.89 26.75 20.95
N PRO A 17 -5.47 27.84 21.62
CA PRO A 17 -4.07 28.15 21.81
C PRO A 17 -3.36 27.00 22.55
N ALA A 18 -2.23 26.56 22.00
CA ALA A 18 -1.37 25.53 22.57
C ALA A 18 -0.95 25.95 23.99
N GLN A 19 -1.37 25.20 24.99
CA GLN A 19 -0.81 25.30 26.31
C GLN A 19 0.65 24.86 26.25
N THR A 20 1.56 25.80 26.52
CA THR A 20 2.98 25.54 26.71
C THR A 20 3.16 24.73 27.99
N ALA A 21 3.21 23.41 27.86
CA ALA A 21 3.66 22.53 28.94
C ALA A 21 5.19 22.70 29.09
N THR A 22 5.63 23.28 30.19
CA THR A 22 7.02 23.31 30.64
C THR A 22 7.50 21.87 30.88
N VAL A 23 8.30 21.33 29.95
CA VAL A 23 8.94 20.02 30.08
C VAL A 23 10.15 20.15 30.98
N SER A 24 10.05 19.61 32.18
CA SER A 24 11.21 19.41 33.09
C SER A 24 12.18 18.42 32.47
N ALA A 25 13.39 18.88 32.20
CA ALA A 25 14.48 18.09 31.62
C ALA A 25 15.16 17.25 32.72
N THR A 26 14.71 16.02 32.92
CA THR A 26 15.44 15.00 33.68
C THR A 26 15.22 13.63 33.03
N GLY A 27 16.26 13.07 32.38
CA GLY A 27 16.24 11.70 31.84
C GLY A 27 16.82 11.57 30.45
N ALA A 28 18.13 11.69 30.24
CA ALA A 28 18.72 11.83 28.91
C ALA A 28 19.12 10.55 28.12
N PRO A 29 19.38 9.35 28.68
CA PRO A 29 19.77 8.20 27.80
C PRO A 29 18.60 7.46 27.17
N ASP A 30 17.51 7.24 27.89
CA ASP A 30 16.37 6.45 27.39
C ASP A 30 15.53 7.20 26.34
N ALA A 31 15.47 8.52 26.42
CA ALA A 31 14.72 9.34 25.46
C ALA A 31 15.36 9.38 24.07
N ALA A 32 16.69 9.29 23.96
CA ALA A 32 17.40 9.28 22.68
C ALA A 32 17.25 7.92 21.98
N SER A 33 17.35 6.82 22.71
CA SER A 33 17.15 5.46 22.21
C SER A 33 15.70 5.28 21.71
N ASN A 34 14.72 5.74 22.46
CA ASN A 34 13.31 5.64 22.10
C ASN A 34 12.96 6.48 20.85
N LYS A 35 13.59 7.66 20.68
CA LYS A 35 13.46 8.49 19.48
C LYS A 35 14.09 7.85 18.23
N LEU A 36 15.23 7.16 18.38
CA LEU A 36 15.88 6.43 17.29
C LEU A 36 15.05 5.24 16.83
N HIS A 37 14.49 4.45 17.75
CA HIS A 37 13.60 3.34 17.46
C HIS A 37 12.35 3.80 16.70
N GLY A 38 11.69 4.86 17.13
CA GLY A 38 10.52 5.42 16.44
C GLY A 38 10.82 5.93 15.03
N ARG A 39 12.02 6.49 14.79
CA ARG A 39 12.44 6.93 13.45
C ARG A 39 12.70 5.75 12.51
N ALA A 40 13.36 4.70 12.99
CA ALA A 40 13.64 3.52 12.18
C ALA A 40 12.33 2.77 11.83
N GLU A 41 11.43 2.62 12.79
CA GLU A 41 10.11 2.02 12.58
C GLU A 41 9.32 2.80 11.53
N LEU A 42 9.31 4.14 11.62
CA LEU A 42 8.64 5.00 10.64
C LEU A 42 9.26 4.90 9.24
N THR A 43 10.60 4.83 9.14
CA THR A 43 11.29 4.68 7.87
C THR A 43 10.92 3.35 7.20
N LEU A 44 10.91 2.26 7.97
CA LEU A 44 10.48 0.94 7.47
C LEU A 44 9.03 0.97 6.99
N LEU A 45 8.13 1.60 7.77
CA LEU A 45 6.73 1.77 7.39
C LEU A 45 6.58 2.56 6.09
N ALA A 46 7.31 3.69 5.96
CA ALA A 46 7.24 4.54 4.78
C ALA A 46 7.78 3.83 3.53
N LEU A 47 8.93 3.16 3.65
CA LEU A 47 9.52 2.41 2.54
C LEU A 47 8.63 1.23 2.12
N ALA A 48 8.13 0.44 3.08
CA ALA A 48 7.20 -0.64 2.79
C ALA A 48 5.96 -0.11 2.05
N TYR A 49 5.38 1.00 2.51
CA TYR A 49 4.21 1.60 1.89
C TYR A 49 4.51 2.15 0.48
N GLY A 50 5.70 2.70 0.24
CA GLY A 50 6.17 3.08 -1.10
C GLY A 50 6.29 1.88 -2.06
N LEU A 51 6.75 0.74 -1.56
CA LEU A 51 6.80 -0.51 -2.33
C LEU A 51 5.40 -1.00 -2.73
N ALA A 52 4.36 -0.76 -1.90
CA ALA A 52 2.98 -1.03 -2.31
C ALA A 52 2.55 -0.13 -3.47
N GLY A 53 2.92 1.16 -3.45
CA GLY A 53 2.67 2.08 -4.56
C GLY A 53 3.29 1.62 -5.87
N LEU A 54 4.56 1.18 -5.80
CA LEU A 54 5.28 0.62 -6.95
C LEU A 54 4.61 -0.66 -7.48
N GLY A 55 4.35 -1.63 -6.59
CA GLY A 55 3.72 -2.90 -6.95
C GLY A 55 2.33 -2.72 -7.54
N TYR A 56 1.54 -1.83 -6.94
CA TYR A 56 0.20 -1.50 -7.41
C TYR A 56 0.19 -0.93 -8.82
N ILE A 57 0.98 0.13 -9.08
CA ILE A 57 0.90 0.83 -10.37
C ILE A 57 1.39 -0.04 -11.53
N ILE A 58 2.45 -0.81 -11.34
CA ILE A 58 2.93 -1.75 -12.37
C ILE A 58 1.85 -2.79 -12.68
N SER A 59 1.26 -3.38 -11.65
CA SER A 59 0.25 -4.43 -11.82
C SER A 59 -1.02 -3.89 -12.45
N ALA A 60 -1.54 -2.76 -11.97
CA ALA A 60 -2.75 -2.13 -12.50
C ALA A 60 -2.59 -1.67 -13.95
N THR A 61 -1.38 -1.26 -14.35
CA THR A 61 -1.10 -0.81 -15.72
C THR A 61 -0.90 -1.98 -16.68
N PHE A 62 -0.09 -2.97 -16.28
CA PHE A 62 0.38 -3.98 -17.23
C PHE A 62 -0.44 -5.27 -17.23
N LEU A 63 -1.10 -5.65 -16.14
CA LEU A 63 -1.91 -6.87 -16.11
C LEU A 63 -3.07 -6.83 -17.13
N PRO A 64 -3.82 -5.71 -17.31
CA PRO A 64 -4.82 -5.62 -18.38
C PRO A 64 -4.22 -5.67 -19.78
N VAL A 65 -3.01 -5.15 -19.97
CA VAL A 65 -2.31 -5.19 -21.27
C VAL A 65 -1.93 -6.62 -21.63
N ILE A 66 -1.38 -7.37 -20.68
CA ILE A 66 -1.06 -8.79 -20.86
C ILE A 66 -2.32 -9.60 -21.12
N ALA A 67 -3.41 -9.34 -20.41
CA ALA A 67 -4.68 -10.00 -20.64
C ALA A 67 -5.16 -9.81 -22.09
N ARG A 68 -5.07 -8.60 -22.64
CA ARG A 68 -5.44 -8.32 -24.04
C ARG A 68 -4.58 -9.06 -25.05
N GLN A 69 -3.32 -9.30 -24.74
CA GLN A 69 -2.42 -10.08 -25.62
C GLN A 69 -2.67 -11.60 -25.53
N SER A 70 -3.01 -12.08 -24.33
CA SER A 70 -3.19 -13.51 -24.07
C SER A 70 -4.56 -14.06 -24.52
N ILE A 71 -5.61 -13.22 -24.47
CA ILE A 71 -6.99 -13.60 -24.79
C ILE A 71 -7.66 -12.57 -25.72
N PRO A 72 -7.10 -12.34 -26.93
CA PRO A 72 -7.58 -11.27 -27.81
C PRO A 72 -9.05 -11.48 -28.18
N GLY A 73 -9.83 -10.39 -28.19
CA GLY A 73 -11.25 -10.41 -28.54
C GLY A 73 -12.19 -10.98 -27.47
N SER A 74 -11.66 -11.33 -26.30
CA SER A 74 -12.49 -11.81 -25.18
C SER A 74 -13.30 -10.66 -24.56
N PRO A 75 -14.63 -10.80 -24.36
CA PRO A 75 -15.45 -9.79 -23.68
C PRO A 75 -15.07 -9.62 -22.20
N TRP A 76 -14.33 -10.56 -21.63
CA TRP A 76 -13.83 -10.49 -20.23
C TRP A 76 -12.76 -9.41 -20.02
N LEU A 77 -12.13 -8.91 -21.10
CA LEU A 77 -11.10 -7.88 -21.02
C LEU A 77 -11.64 -6.55 -20.46
N ASP A 78 -12.89 -6.21 -20.79
CA ASP A 78 -13.53 -4.98 -20.31
C ASP A 78 -13.97 -5.09 -18.86
N LEU A 79 -14.04 -6.30 -18.32
CA LEU A 79 -14.42 -6.57 -16.93
C LEU A 79 -13.26 -6.49 -15.94
N PHE A 80 -12.02 -6.31 -16.40
CA PHE A 80 -10.86 -6.18 -15.49
C PHE A 80 -11.09 -5.08 -14.43
N TRP A 81 -11.41 -3.87 -14.87
CA TRP A 81 -11.62 -2.74 -13.97
C TRP A 81 -12.87 -2.86 -13.10
N PRO A 82 -14.03 -3.29 -13.61
CA PRO A 82 -15.19 -3.61 -12.77
C PRO A 82 -14.89 -4.67 -11.69
N ILE A 83 -14.20 -5.76 -12.03
CA ILE A 83 -13.84 -6.81 -11.07
C ILE A 83 -12.84 -6.29 -10.05
N PHE A 84 -11.84 -5.53 -10.49
CA PHE A 84 -10.90 -4.84 -9.60
C PHE A 84 -11.65 -3.91 -8.62
N GLY A 85 -12.58 -3.09 -9.11
CA GLY A 85 -13.40 -2.20 -8.30
C GLY A 85 -14.28 -2.94 -7.30
N LEU A 86 -14.86 -4.09 -7.70
CA LEU A 86 -15.57 -4.98 -6.79
C LEU A 86 -14.65 -5.50 -5.68
N GLY A 87 -13.43 -5.91 -6.04
CA GLY A 87 -12.40 -6.29 -5.06
C GLY A 87 -12.11 -5.18 -4.06
N VAL A 88 -11.90 -3.94 -4.54
CA VAL A 88 -11.67 -2.76 -3.68
C VAL A 88 -12.84 -2.54 -2.71
N MET A 89 -14.08 -2.64 -3.18
CA MET A 89 -15.27 -2.48 -2.36
C MET A 89 -15.39 -3.58 -1.29
N VAL A 90 -15.24 -4.84 -1.68
CA VAL A 90 -15.26 -5.98 -0.75
C VAL A 90 -14.15 -5.86 0.28
N GLY A 91 -12.93 -5.54 -0.16
CA GLY A 91 -11.78 -5.35 0.73
C GLY A 91 -11.98 -4.22 1.74
N ALA A 92 -12.56 -3.10 1.34
CA ALA A 92 -12.90 -2.00 2.23
C ALA A 92 -13.93 -2.42 3.30
N LEU A 93 -15.00 -3.13 2.89
CA LEU A 93 -16.01 -3.65 3.81
C LEU A 93 -15.42 -4.65 4.80
N VAL A 94 -14.61 -5.58 4.32
CA VAL A 94 -13.94 -6.57 5.18
C VAL A 94 -13.01 -5.87 6.16
N ALA A 95 -12.13 -4.97 5.68
CA ALA A 95 -11.20 -4.24 6.53
C ALA A 95 -11.90 -3.43 7.62
N SER A 96 -13.04 -2.81 7.32
CA SER A 96 -13.84 -2.03 8.29
C SER A 96 -14.52 -2.90 9.36
N ARG A 97 -14.77 -4.18 9.07
CA ARG A 97 -15.43 -5.12 9.98
C ARG A 97 -14.46 -5.93 10.84
N ILE A 98 -13.18 -5.96 10.49
CA ILE A 98 -12.17 -6.70 11.26
C ILE A 98 -11.92 -6.00 12.60
N ARG A 99 -12.49 -6.56 13.67
CA ARG A 99 -12.25 -6.16 15.07
C ARG A 99 -11.18 -7.04 15.76
N SER A 100 -10.32 -7.68 15.00
CA SER A 100 -9.32 -8.60 15.52
C SER A 100 -8.29 -7.88 16.39
N GLN A 101 -7.78 -8.56 17.43
CA GLN A 101 -6.65 -8.13 18.27
C GLN A 101 -5.28 -8.31 17.58
N LEU A 102 -5.27 -8.71 16.32
CA LEU A 102 -4.03 -8.85 15.55
C LEU A 102 -3.36 -7.50 15.34
N ASP A 103 -2.04 -7.51 15.41
CA ASP A 103 -1.19 -6.35 15.07
C ASP A 103 -1.52 -5.84 13.66
N MET A 104 -1.63 -4.52 13.51
CA MET A 104 -1.92 -3.89 12.21
C MET A 104 -0.89 -4.25 11.15
N ARG A 105 0.36 -4.45 11.56
CA ARG A 105 1.48 -4.83 10.67
C ARG A 105 1.31 -6.24 10.12
N LEU A 106 0.79 -7.21 10.91
CA LEU A 106 0.44 -8.54 10.40
C LEU A 106 -0.69 -8.50 9.38
N ARG A 107 -1.65 -7.59 9.56
CA ARG A 107 -2.70 -7.37 8.56
C ARG A 107 -2.14 -6.79 7.26
N LEU A 108 -1.16 -5.88 7.37
CA LEU A 108 -0.44 -5.36 6.21
C LEU A 108 0.34 -6.47 5.50
N VAL A 109 1.05 -7.35 6.23
CA VAL A 109 1.69 -8.55 5.66
C VAL A 109 0.68 -9.36 4.84
N LEU A 110 -0.48 -9.68 5.42
CA LEU A 110 -1.52 -10.44 4.73
C LEU A 110 -2.03 -9.72 3.46
N CYS A 111 -2.28 -8.42 3.55
CA CYS A 111 -2.71 -7.61 2.41
C CYS A 111 -1.69 -7.64 1.26
N TYR A 112 -0.40 -7.51 1.56
CA TYR A 112 0.67 -7.57 0.56
C TYR A 112 0.78 -8.95 -0.09
N LEU A 113 0.64 -10.02 0.71
CA LEU A 113 0.63 -11.39 0.19
C LEU A 113 -0.58 -11.65 -0.72
N ILE A 114 -1.77 -11.17 -0.34
CA ILE A 114 -2.96 -11.26 -1.19
C ILE A 114 -2.75 -10.50 -2.50
N GLN A 115 -2.22 -9.27 -2.46
CA GLN A 115 -1.96 -8.47 -3.65
C GLN A 115 -0.90 -9.12 -4.54
N GLY A 116 0.18 -9.64 -3.95
CA GLY A 116 1.22 -10.37 -4.66
C GLY A 116 0.70 -11.67 -5.30
N SER A 117 -0.16 -12.40 -4.61
CA SER A 117 -0.80 -13.59 -5.18
C SER A 117 -1.69 -13.27 -6.38
N GLY A 118 -2.36 -12.12 -6.38
CA GLY A 118 -3.15 -11.63 -7.53
C GLY A 118 -2.28 -11.43 -8.78
N ILE A 119 -1.07 -10.88 -8.61
CA ILE A 119 -0.10 -10.75 -9.70
C ILE A 119 0.32 -12.13 -10.21
N LEU A 120 0.69 -13.03 -9.31
CA LEU A 120 1.14 -14.37 -9.66
C LEU A 120 0.06 -15.19 -10.36
N VAL A 121 -1.18 -15.11 -9.91
CA VAL A 121 -2.33 -15.78 -10.55
C VAL A 121 -2.51 -15.29 -11.99
N GLY A 122 -2.50 -13.97 -12.22
CA GLY A 122 -2.60 -13.42 -13.57
C GLY A 122 -1.41 -13.77 -14.48
N LEU A 123 -0.22 -13.94 -13.91
CA LEU A 123 1.00 -14.28 -14.64
C LEU A 123 1.09 -15.78 -14.99
N LEU A 124 0.78 -16.65 -14.02
CA LEU A 124 0.94 -18.11 -14.14
C LEU A 124 -0.27 -18.78 -14.78
N TRP A 125 -1.41 -18.13 -14.75
CA TRP A 125 -2.66 -18.66 -15.29
C TRP A 125 -3.29 -17.66 -16.30
N PRO A 126 -2.73 -17.53 -17.52
CA PRO A 126 -3.14 -16.53 -18.51
C PRO A 126 -4.44 -16.90 -19.21
N THR A 127 -5.52 -17.05 -18.46
CA THR A 127 -6.88 -17.33 -18.90
C THR A 127 -7.83 -16.25 -18.41
N SER A 128 -9.05 -16.18 -18.98
CA SER A 128 -10.08 -15.24 -18.50
C SER A 128 -10.33 -15.36 -17.01
N ALA A 129 -10.39 -16.59 -16.48
CA ALA A 129 -10.57 -16.85 -15.06
C ALA A 129 -9.35 -16.38 -14.23
N GLY A 130 -8.13 -16.67 -14.70
CA GLY A 130 -6.91 -16.23 -14.02
C GLY A 130 -6.79 -14.70 -13.95
N PHE A 131 -7.13 -13.98 -15.04
CA PHE A 131 -7.16 -12.52 -15.03
C PHE A 131 -8.28 -11.94 -14.16
N ALA A 132 -9.46 -12.59 -14.12
CA ALA A 132 -10.55 -12.18 -13.23
C ALA A 132 -10.16 -12.34 -11.74
N TRP A 133 -9.61 -13.48 -11.35
CA TRP A 133 -9.12 -13.72 -10.00
C TRP A 133 -7.94 -12.80 -9.66
N GLY A 134 -6.98 -12.61 -10.58
CA GLY A 134 -5.87 -11.69 -10.41
C GLY A 134 -6.34 -10.27 -10.16
N SER A 135 -7.32 -9.78 -10.94
CA SER A 135 -7.93 -8.47 -10.78
C SER A 135 -8.62 -8.30 -9.42
N LEU A 136 -9.41 -9.30 -9.01
CA LEU A 136 -10.09 -9.30 -7.72
C LEU A 136 -9.11 -9.25 -6.55
N LEU A 137 -8.09 -10.13 -6.55
CA LEU A 137 -7.07 -10.21 -5.51
C LEU A 137 -6.16 -8.99 -5.49
N LEU A 138 -5.95 -8.32 -6.62
CA LEU A 138 -5.21 -7.08 -6.70
C LEU A 138 -5.99 -5.90 -6.08
N GLY A 139 -7.30 -5.84 -6.33
CA GLY A 139 -8.18 -4.79 -5.83
C GLY A 139 -8.48 -4.91 -4.34
N MET A 140 -8.72 -6.13 -3.85
CA MET A 140 -9.20 -6.38 -2.48
C MET A 140 -8.34 -5.75 -1.38
N PRO A 141 -7.00 -5.84 -1.37
CA PRO A 141 -6.18 -5.27 -0.29
C PRO A 141 -5.90 -3.78 -0.44
N MET A 142 -6.23 -3.15 -1.58
CA MET A 142 -5.81 -1.78 -1.89
C MET A 142 -6.21 -0.75 -0.82
N THR A 143 -7.51 -0.68 -0.50
CA THR A 143 -8.01 0.23 0.54
C THR A 143 -7.63 -0.23 1.95
N ALA A 144 -7.54 -1.54 2.16
CA ALA A 144 -7.13 -2.11 3.43
C ALA A 144 -5.67 -1.76 3.79
N ILE A 145 -4.75 -1.78 2.81
CA ILE A 145 -3.35 -1.36 2.98
C ILE A 145 -3.30 0.08 3.45
N THR A 146 -4.00 0.99 2.77
CA THR A 146 -4.06 2.40 3.16
C THR A 146 -4.65 2.56 4.57
N TYR A 147 -5.78 1.91 4.85
CA TYR A 147 -6.44 1.98 6.15
C TYR A 147 -5.52 1.53 7.29
N PHE A 148 -4.90 0.34 7.18
CA PHE A 148 -4.04 -0.20 8.22
C PHE A 148 -2.73 0.58 8.36
N ALA A 149 -2.14 1.06 7.26
CA ALA A 149 -0.94 1.91 7.30
C ALA A 149 -1.21 3.23 8.03
N MET A 150 -2.35 3.89 7.76
CA MET A 150 -2.72 5.13 8.45
C MET A 150 -3.04 4.91 9.93
N GLN A 151 -3.60 3.75 10.30
CA GLN A 151 -3.79 3.37 11.71
C GLN A 151 -2.45 3.15 12.41
N GLU A 152 -1.48 2.53 11.73
CA GLU A 152 -0.14 2.32 12.26
C GLU A 152 0.59 3.65 12.48
N VAL A 153 0.44 4.62 11.58
CA VAL A 153 0.95 6.00 11.78
C VAL A 153 0.38 6.63 13.05
N ARG A 154 -0.93 6.48 13.28
CA ARG A 154 -1.56 7.01 14.52
C ARG A 154 -1.01 6.37 15.77
N ARG A 155 -0.63 5.09 15.70
CA ARG A 155 0.01 4.38 16.82
C ARG A 155 1.41 4.91 17.08
N ILE A 156 2.22 5.08 16.03
CA ILE A 156 3.62 5.51 16.14
C ILE A 156 3.72 6.99 16.57
N SER A 157 2.82 7.83 16.04
CA SER A 157 2.84 9.28 16.29
C SER A 157 1.44 9.81 16.64
N PRO A 158 0.97 9.61 17.87
CA PRO A 158 -0.36 10.05 18.29
C PRO A 158 -0.51 11.58 18.32
N LEU A 159 0.58 12.32 18.53
CA LEU A 159 0.54 13.78 18.65
C LEU A 159 0.52 14.51 17.31
N GLN A 160 1.16 13.97 16.27
CA GLN A 160 1.26 14.61 14.96
C GLN A 160 1.06 13.59 13.81
N PRO A 161 -0.07 12.88 13.75
CA PRO A 161 -0.28 11.84 12.75
C PRO A 161 -0.41 12.41 11.32
N ALA A 162 -0.96 13.62 11.16
CA ALA A 162 -1.25 14.21 9.85
C ALA A 162 0.01 14.41 9.00
N SER A 163 1.10 14.90 9.59
CA SER A 163 2.38 15.10 8.89
C SER A 163 2.95 13.78 8.36
N LEU A 164 2.91 12.72 9.18
CA LEU A 164 3.42 11.41 8.80
C LEU A 164 2.51 10.70 7.78
N MET A 165 1.20 10.88 7.86
CA MET A 165 0.26 10.41 6.85
C MET A 165 0.56 11.06 5.50
N GLY A 166 0.85 12.38 5.48
CA GLY A 166 1.28 13.10 4.30
C GLY A 166 2.59 12.54 3.72
N LEU A 167 3.58 12.25 4.59
CA LEU A 167 4.84 11.62 4.18
C LEU A 167 4.61 10.24 3.55
N LEU A 168 3.81 9.39 4.18
CA LEU A 168 3.49 8.07 3.62
C LEU A 168 2.81 8.18 2.25
N THR A 169 1.84 9.09 2.12
CA THR A 169 1.16 9.33 0.85
C THR A 169 2.14 9.81 -0.23
N ALA A 170 3.08 10.68 0.11
CA ALA A 170 4.12 11.14 -0.81
C ALA A 170 5.04 9.99 -1.24
N VAL A 171 5.50 9.15 -0.31
CA VAL A 171 6.37 8.01 -0.62
C VAL A 171 5.62 6.96 -1.46
N TYR A 172 4.34 6.73 -1.18
CA TYR A 172 3.48 5.88 -2.02
C TYR A 172 3.36 6.43 -3.44
N GLY A 173 3.13 7.75 -3.59
CA GLY A 173 3.09 8.45 -4.87
C GLY A 173 4.42 8.36 -5.63
N LEU A 174 5.56 8.48 -4.93
CA LEU A 174 6.90 8.27 -5.52
C LEU A 174 7.04 6.84 -6.07
N GLY A 175 6.58 5.83 -5.34
CA GLY A 175 6.52 4.45 -5.84
C GLY A 175 5.74 4.35 -7.14
N GLN A 176 4.58 5.01 -7.22
CA GLN A 176 3.77 5.05 -8.44
C GLN A 176 4.47 5.78 -9.61
N ILE A 177 5.19 6.86 -9.34
CA ILE A 177 5.93 7.61 -10.37
C ILE A 177 7.09 6.77 -10.93
N VAL A 178 7.80 6.04 -10.07
CA VAL A 178 8.94 5.19 -10.46
C VAL A 178 8.51 3.93 -11.23
N GLY A 179 7.30 3.43 -10.98
CA GLY A 179 6.80 2.18 -11.57
C GLY A 179 6.84 2.12 -13.09
N PRO A 180 6.19 3.05 -13.83
CA PRO A 180 6.16 3.04 -15.29
C PRO A 180 7.54 3.14 -15.95
N PRO A 181 8.46 4.03 -15.55
CA PRO A 181 9.83 4.05 -16.05
C PRO A 181 10.59 2.73 -15.83
N LEU A 182 10.42 2.13 -14.63
CA LEU A 182 11.04 0.85 -14.32
C LEU A 182 10.52 -0.26 -15.24
N ALA A 183 9.21 -0.35 -15.43
CA ALA A 183 8.61 -1.31 -16.34
C ALA A 183 9.05 -1.09 -17.79
N SER A 184 9.13 0.15 -18.25
CA SER A 184 9.65 0.50 -19.58
C SER A 184 11.10 0.06 -19.76
N ALA A 185 11.93 0.16 -18.72
CA ALA A 185 13.32 -0.30 -18.76
C ALA A 185 13.41 -1.84 -18.88
N PHE A 186 12.48 -2.60 -18.24
CA PHE A 186 12.39 -4.05 -18.45
C PHE A 186 11.97 -4.39 -19.89
N LEU A 187 10.97 -3.69 -20.44
CA LEU A 187 10.55 -3.91 -21.82
C LEU A 187 11.69 -3.65 -22.81
N ALA A 188 12.43 -2.56 -22.65
CA ALA A 188 13.52 -2.18 -23.56
C ALA A 188 14.70 -3.17 -23.55
N ARG A 189 14.90 -3.90 -22.45
CA ARG A 189 16.01 -4.85 -22.27
C ARG A 189 15.62 -6.30 -22.52
N SER A 190 14.35 -6.57 -22.74
CA SER A 190 13.85 -7.94 -22.90
C SER A 190 13.86 -8.40 -24.36
N VAL A 191 14.10 -9.70 -24.56
CA VAL A 191 14.14 -10.33 -25.89
C VAL A 191 12.75 -10.29 -26.59
N SER A 192 11.68 -10.22 -25.80
CA SER A 192 10.30 -10.10 -26.32
C SER A 192 9.47 -9.20 -25.41
N VAL A 193 8.41 -8.62 -25.97
CA VAL A 193 7.46 -7.77 -25.23
C VAL A 193 6.83 -8.54 -24.07
N GLN A 194 6.49 -9.81 -24.28
CA GLN A 194 5.91 -10.67 -23.25
C GLN A 194 6.91 -10.91 -22.09
N ALA A 195 8.18 -11.18 -22.41
CA ALA A 195 9.21 -11.35 -21.39
C ALA A 195 9.42 -10.06 -20.57
N GLY A 196 9.34 -8.90 -21.23
CA GLY A 196 9.42 -7.60 -20.57
C GLY A 196 8.26 -7.34 -19.59
N PHE A 197 7.05 -7.65 -20.00
CA PHE A 197 5.89 -7.54 -19.10
C PHE A 197 5.96 -8.52 -17.92
N ASN A 198 6.36 -9.76 -18.18
CA ASN A 198 6.54 -10.75 -17.12
C ASN A 198 7.61 -10.31 -16.11
N ALA A 199 8.73 -9.73 -16.58
CA ALA A 199 9.77 -9.19 -15.73
C ALA A 199 9.26 -8.00 -14.90
N ALA A 200 8.49 -7.09 -15.50
CA ALA A 200 7.90 -5.96 -14.79
C ALA A 200 6.91 -6.41 -13.69
N LEU A 201 6.03 -7.36 -14.00
CA LEU A 201 5.12 -7.94 -12.99
C LEU A 201 5.87 -8.73 -11.93
N GLY A 202 6.94 -9.45 -12.30
CA GLY A 202 7.84 -10.10 -11.37
C GLY A 202 8.48 -9.11 -10.39
N ALA A 203 8.97 -7.96 -10.89
CA ALA A 203 9.50 -6.89 -10.05
C ALA A 203 8.43 -6.30 -9.11
N ALA A 204 7.18 -6.15 -9.57
CA ALA A 204 6.07 -5.73 -8.73
C ALA A 204 5.78 -6.73 -7.61
N ALA A 205 5.77 -8.03 -7.91
CA ALA A 205 5.59 -9.08 -6.92
C ALA A 205 6.73 -9.09 -5.89
N VAL A 206 7.98 -8.93 -6.34
CA VAL A 206 9.16 -8.82 -5.46
C VAL A 206 9.05 -7.58 -4.56
N ALA A 207 8.63 -6.43 -5.08
CA ALA A 207 8.42 -5.23 -4.28
C ALA A 207 7.39 -5.45 -3.16
N LEU A 208 6.28 -6.13 -3.46
CA LEU A 208 5.26 -6.49 -2.46
C LEU A 208 5.80 -7.50 -1.43
N LEU A 209 6.57 -8.49 -1.85
CA LEU A 209 7.20 -9.44 -0.94
C LEU A 209 8.19 -8.75 0.00
N LEU A 210 9.04 -7.85 -0.52
CA LEU A 210 9.96 -7.04 0.29
C LEU A 210 9.21 -6.17 1.30
N GLY A 211 8.13 -5.49 0.87
CA GLY A 211 7.27 -4.71 1.77
C GLY A 211 6.63 -5.59 2.86
N SER A 212 6.16 -6.78 2.50
CA SER A 212 5.64 -7.77 3.44
C SER A 212 6.70 -8.20 4.47
N LEU A 213 7.92 -8.48 4.01
CA LEU A 213 9.06 -8.83 4.89
C LEU A 213 9.42 -7.68 5.83
N MET A 214 9.41 -6.42 5.34
CA MET A 214 9.67 -5.25 6.18
C MET A 214 8.64 -5.12 7.31
N TYR A 215 7.36 -5.36 7.05
CA TYR A 215 6.34 -5.41 8.11
C TYR A 215 6.55 -6.59 9.06
N GLY A 216 6.95 -7.75 8.56
CA GLY A 216 7.33 -8.90 9.39
C GLY A 216 8.50 -8.59 10.33
N VAL A 217 9.53 -7.92 9.82
CA VAL A 217 10.67 -7.43 10.62
C VAL A 217 10.20 -6.43 11.67
N MET A 218 9.30 -5.49 11.30
CA MET A 218 8.74 -4.53 12.26
C MET A 218 8.00 -5.22 13.40
N VAL A 219 7.21 -6.27 13.11
CA VAL A 219 6.50 -7.04 14.15
C VAL A 219 7.50 -7.69 15.12
N ARG A 220 8.63 -8.18 14.61
CA ARG A 220 9.63 -8.90 15.41
C ARG A 220 10.52 -7.98 16.25
N TRP A 221 10.92 -6.83 15.69
CA TRP A 221 11.91 -5.93 16.30
C TRP A 221 11.27 -4.77 17.09
N TYR A 222 10.03 -4.42 16.79
CA TYR A 222 9.28 -3.35 17.46
C TYR A 222 7.96 -3.89 18.03
N PRO A 223 8.01 -4.80 19.03
CA PRO A 223 6.80 -5.41 19.58
C PRO A 223 5.88 -4.34 20.17
N VAL A 224 4.59 -4.43 19.84
CA VAL A 224 3.57 -3.55 20.43
C VAL A 224 3.32 -4.05 21.86
N GLN A 225 3.59 -3.22 22.86
CA GLN A 225 3.18 -3.52 24.22
C GLN A 225 1.65 -3.60 24.27
N LYS A 226 1.15 -4.77 24.64
CA LYS A 226 -0.28 -4.94 24.92
C LYS A 226 -0.56 -4.21 26.26
N ALA A 227 -1.34 -3.12 26.18
CA ALA A 227 -1.89 -2.47 27.36
C ALA A 227 -2.96 -3.33 28.01
#